data_c9d4cc9f65a22adbafabf3f74784725e
#
_entry.id   c9d4cc9f65a22adbafabf3f74784725e
#
_cell.length_a   1.000
_cell.length_b   1.000
_cell.length_c   1.000
_cell.angle_alpha   90.00
_cell.angle_beta   90.00
_cell.angle_gamma   90.00
#
_symmetry.space_group_name_H-M   'P 1'
#
loop_
_entity.id
_entity.type
_entity.pdbx_description
1 polymer ?
#
loop_
_entity_poly.entity_id
_entity_poly.type
_entity_poly.pdbx_seq_one_letter_code
_entity_poly.pdbx_strand_id
1 'polypeptide(L)'
;TVSQLALQNANLNPRYTFDTFVVGKNNNLAHAASLAVAESPGEIYNPLFIYGGVGLGKTHLMHSVAHFILKNNPSAKILYVTSEKFTNELIDAIRNKNNVSTTEFREKYRNVDVLLIDDIQFIIKKESTQTEFFNTFNELYNNKKQIILSSDQPPKELQSLNERIRSRFECGIPIDIHEPDYETRMAILKTKAEMDHLNDIPEEVFQYIAENVTNNIRELEGALHKIGIFSKLMKEEVTLETAKESLKDLINKEKNETITGETILKTVSEHMNISPDDIRSKKRSQDIA
;
A
#
# COMPACT_ATOMS: atom_id res chain seq x y z
N THR A 1 -7.30 -16.75 22.21
CA THR A 1 -6.02 -16.27 21.64
C THR A 1 -5.85 -16.94 20.29
N VAL A 2 -5.78 -16.15 19.21
CA VAL A 2 -5.47 -16.68 17.87
C VAL A 2 -4.10 -17.38 17.97
N SER A 3 -4.01 -18.62 17.49
CA SER A 3 -2.75 -19.34 17.58
C SER A 3 -1.71 -18.67 16.66
N GLN A 4 -0.49 -18.52 17.13
CA GLN A 4 0.63 -18.01 16.30
C GLN A 4 0.77 -18.81 14.99
N LEU A 5 0.42 -20.08 15.02
CA LEU A 5 0.43 -20.96 13.85
C LEU A 5 -0.61 -20.52 12.80
N ALA A 6 -1.80 -20.09 13.22
CA ALA A 6 -2.82 -19.58 12.27
C ALA A 6 -2.37 -18.29 11.59
N LEU A 7 -1.72 -17.39 12.31
CA LEU A 7 -1.15 -16.16 11.76
C LEU A 7 -0.01 -16.42 10.78
N GLN A 8 0.87 -17.36 11.12
CA GLN A 8 1.99 -17.78 10.24
C GLN A 8 1.47 -18.46 8.97
N ASN A 9 0.48 -19.35 9.09
CA ASN A 9 -0.14 -20.03 7.96
C ASN A 9 -0.85 -19.04 7.01
N ALA A 10 -1.46 -18.00 7.56
CA ALA A 10 -2.09 -16.93 6.79
C ALA A 10 -1.10 -15.90 6.24
N ASN A 11 0.19 -15.97 6.61
CA ASN A 11 1.25 -15.03 6.21
C ASN A 11 0.95 -13.58 6.62
N LEU A 12 0.46 -13.37 7.84
CA LEU A 12 0.03 -12.06 8.33
C LEU A 12 1.10 -11.37 9.18
N ASN A 13 1.21 -10.06 9.01
CA ASN A 13 2.02 -9.23 9.91
C ASN A 13 1.24 -8.98 11.22
N PRO A 14 1.75 -9.40 12.39
CA PRO A 14 1.05 -9.27 13.66
C PRO A 14 0.84 -7.81 14.12
N ARG A 15 1.57 -6.86 13.54
CA ARG A 15 1.48 -5.42 13.87
C ARG A 15 0.36 -4.71 13.10
N TYR A 16 -0.22 -5.35 12.06
CA TYR A 16 -1.21 -4.72 11.19
C TYR A 16 -2.62 -5.13 11.60
N THR A 17 -3.16 -4.43 12.59
CA THR A 17 -4.51 -4.63 13.13
C THR A 17 -5.33 -3.35 13.02
N PHE A 18 -6.64 -3.43 13.18
CA PHE A 18 -7.49 -2.23 13.26
C PHE A 18 -7.11 -1.31 14.43
N ASP A 19 -6.66 -1.89 15.56
CA ASP A 19 -6.27 -1.11 16.74
C ASP A 19 -5.01 -0.26 16.49
N THR A 20 -4.14 -0.67 15.58
CA THR A 20 -2.91 0.04 15.22
C THR A 20 -3.04 0.88 13.94
N PHE A 21 -4.21 0.83 13.29
CA PHE A 21 -4.49 1.62 12.10
C PHE A 21 -5.04 2.99 12.48
N VAL A 22 -4.35 4.04 12.10
CA VAL A 22 -4.78 5.41 12.37
C VAL A 22 -5.82 5.84 11.35
N VAL A 23 -7.03 6.15 11.83
CA VAL A 23 -8.14 6.59 10.98
C VAL A 23 -8.12 8.11 10.85
N GLY A 24 -8.12 8.59 9.62
CA GLY A 24 -8.22 10.01 9.25
C GLY A 24 -9.26 10.22 8.17
N LYS A 25 -9.46 11.47 7.74
CA LYS A 25 -10.41 11.82 6.66
C LYS A 25 -10.09 11.12 5.34
N ASN A 26 -8.81 10.85 5.10
CA ASN A 26 -8.27 10.25 3.89
C ASN A 26 -8.55 8.76 3.74
N ASN A 27 -8.92 8.05 4.82
CA ASN A 27 -9.04 6.60 4.85
C ASN A 27 -10.24 6.06 5.64
N ASN A 28 -11.09 6.94 6.20
CA ASN A 28 -12.21 6.54 7.05
C ASN A 28 -13.20 5.63 6.33
N LEU A 29 -13.48 5.86 5.06
CA LEU A 29 -14.39 5.04 4.27
C LEU A 29 -13.79 3.65 4.01
N ALA A 30 -12.49 3.59 3.66
CA ALA A 30 -11.78 2.34 3.48
C ALA A 30 -11.71 1.53 4.78
N HIS A 31 -11.48 2.20 5.91
CA HIS A 31 -11.53 1.56 7.24
C HIS A 31 -12.91 1.00 7.55
N ALA A 32 -13.98 1.80 7.38
CA ALA A 32 -15.35 1.38 7.67
C ALA A 32 -15.80 0.18 6.80
N ALA A 33 -15.49 0.22 5.50
CA ALA A 33 -15.81 -0.90 4.61
C ALA A 33 -15.00 -2.16 4.95
N SER A 34 -13.73 -1.99 5.30
CA SER A 34 -12.88 -3.11 5.75
C SER A 34 -13.41 -3.76 7.02
N LEU A 35 -13.88 -2.96 7.96
CA LEU A 35 -14.50 -3.46 9.20
C LEU A 35 -15.81 -4.19 8.91
N ALA A 36 -16.67 -3.64 8.07
CA ALA A 36 -17.93 -4.28 7.67
C ALA A 36 -17.68 -5.65 7.00
N VAL A 37 -16.68 -5.74 6.12
CA VAL A 37 -16.25 -7.00 5.51
C VAL A 37 -15.71 -7.98 6.54
N ALA A 38 -14.97 -7.50 7.53
CA ALA A 38 -14.43 -8.35 8.60
C ALA A 38 -15.51 -8.93 9.50
N GLU A 39 -16.60 -8.18 9.73
CA GLU A 39 -17.77 -8.61 10.52
C GLU A 39 -18.64 -9.61 9.79
N SER A 40 -18.79 -9.51 8.45
CA SER A 40 -19.65 -10.36 7.64
C SER A 40 -18.98 -10.75 6.31
N PRO A 41 -17.94 -11.59 6.36
CA PRO A 41 -17.15 -11.93 5.18
C PRO A 41 -17.98 -12.74 4.16
N GLY A 42 -17.89 -12.33 2.88
CA GLY A 42 -18.60 -12.95 1.77
C GLY A 42 -20.05 -12.50 1.57
N GLU A 43 -20.59 -11.68 2.47
CA GLU A 43 -22.01 -11.31 2.45
C GLU A 43 -22.27 -9.88 1.96
N ILE A 44 -21.45 -8.90 2.35
CA ILE A 44 -21.76 -7.49 2.11
C ILE A 44 -21.04 -6.96 0.88
N TYR A 45 -19.71 -6.91 0.91
CA TYR A 45 -18.88 -6.33 -0.14
C TYR A 45 -17.87 -7.37 -0.65
N ASN A 46 -18.14 -7.92 -1.82
CA ASN A 46 -17.29 -8.95 -2.40
C ASN A 46 -17.15 -8.76 -3.93
N PRO A 47 -15.96 -8.45 -4.45
CA PRO A 47 -14.73 -8.21 -3.70
C PRO A 47 -14.71 -6.86 -2.98
N LEU A 48 -13.92 -6.75 -1.92
CA LEU A 48 -13.44 -5.48 -1.42
C LEU A 48 -12.17 -5.11 -2.21
N PHE A 49 -12.20 -3.97 -2.90
CA PHE A 49 -11.10 -3.52 -3.72
C PHE A 49 -10.56 -2.18 -3.17
N ILE A 50 -9.39 -2.23 -2.53
CA ILE A 50 -8.76 -1.05 -1.90
C ILE A 50 -7.69 -0.52 -2.84
N TYR A 51 -7.80 0.75 -3.26
CA TYR A 51 -6.81 1.35 -4.14
C TYR A 51 -6.29 2.70 -3.63
N GLY A 52 -5.16 3.13 -4.16
CA GLY A 52 -4.51 4.38 -3.80
C GLY A 52 -3.00 4.29 -3.92
N GLY A 53 -2.32 5.40 -3.77
CA GLY A 53 -0.88 5.51 -3.91
C GLY A 53 -0.08 4.51 -3.07
N VAL A 54 1.21 4.40 -3.36
CA VAL A 54 2.13 3.50 -2.64
C VAL A 54 2.28 3.98 -1.19
N GLY A 55 2.29 3.04 -0.23
CA GLY A 55 2.58 3.34 1.17
C GLY A 55 1.47 4.06 1.93
N LEU A 56 0.20 4.01 1.47
CA LEU A 56 -0.94 4.65 2.13
C LEU A 56 -1.68 3.78 3.15
N GLY A 57 -1.25 2.52 3.37
CA GLY A 57 -1.83 1.63 4.37
C GLY A 57 -2.81 0.59 3.84
N LYS A 58 -2.90 0.37 2.51
CA LYS A 58 -3.74 -0.69 1.90
C LYS A 58 -3.47 -2.07 2.50
N THR A 59 -2.22 -2.49 2.50
CA THR A 59 -1.78 -3.76 3.08
C THR A 59 -2.12 -3.86 4.57
N HIS A 60 -1.99 -2.77 5.33
CA HIS A 60 -2.37 -2.72 6.74
C HIS A 60 -3.85 -3.04 6.92
N LEU A 61 -4.76 -2.40 6.17
CA LEU A 61 -6.20 -2.69 6.24
C LEU A 61 -6.52 -4.13 5.84
N MET A 62 -5.89 -4.67 4.79
CA MET A 62 -6.08 -6.06 4.40
C MET A 62 -5.74 -7.02 5.54
N HIS A 63 -4.58 -6.83 6.17
CA HIS A 63 -4.17 -7.64 7.32
C HIS A 63 -5.09 -7.44 8.53
N SER A 64 -5.59 -6.21 8.76
CA SER A 64 -6.52 -5.91 9.85
C SER A 64 -7.81 -6.72 9.72
N VAL A 65 -8.36 -6.81 8.51
CA VAL A 65 -9.53 -7.65 8.21
C VAL A 65 -9.25 -9.11 8.57
N ALA A 66 -8.12 -9.63 8.11
CA ALA A 66 -7.73 -11.02 8.36
C ALA A 66 -7.55 -11.31 9.86
N HIS A 67 -6.88 -10.41 10.60
CA HIS A 67 -6.73 -10.53 12.05
C HIS A 67 -8.07 -10.52 12.78
N PHE A 68 -8.97 -9.64 12.38
CA PHE A 68 -10.32 -9.55 12.98
C PHE A 68 -11.12 -10.83 12.76
N ILE A 69 -11.11 -11.36 11.54
CA ILE A 69 -11.81 -12.60 11.21
C ILE A 69 -11.23 -13.77 12.02
N LEU A 70 -9.90 -13.92 12.09
CA LEU A 70 -9.26 -14.99 12.87
C LEU A 70 -9.51 -14.85 14.38
N LYS A 71 -9.63 -13.64 14.89
CA LYS A 71 -9.97 -13.39 16.31
C LYS A 71 -11.38 -13.91 16.64
N ASN A 72 -12.33 -13.73 15.72
CA ASN A 72 -13.74 -14.14 15.92
C ASN A 72 -13.99 -15.58 15.46
N ASN A 73 -13.28 -16.06 14.44
CA ASN A 73 -13.36 -17.43 13.94
C ASN A 73 -11.94 -18.00 13.71
N PRO A 74 -11.32 -18.59 14.74
CA PRO A 74 -9.97 -19.14 14.65
C PRO A 74 -9.79 -20.30 13.67
N SER A 75 -10.90 -20.91 13.19
CA SER A 75 -10.89 -22.00 12.20
C SER A 75 -10.97 -21.50 10.75
N ALA A 76 -11.18 -20.21 10.54
CA ALA A 76 -11.23 -19.62 9.20
C ALA A 76 -9.93 -19.84 8.44
N LYS A 77 -10.06 -20.32 7.21
CA LYS A 77 -8.92 -20.49 6.30
C LYS A 77 -8.66 -19.18 5.57
N ILE A 78 -7.64 -18.47 5.97
CA ILE A 78 -7.27 -17.18 5.39
C ILE A 78 -5.91 -17.32 4.69
N LEU A 79 -5.82 -16.74 3.49
CA LEU A 79 -4.59 -16.69 2.73
C LEU A 79 -4.32 -15.27 2.24
N TYR A 80 -3.20 -14.70 2.68
CA TYR A 80 -2.64 -13.46 2.14
C TYR A 80 -1.45 -13.74 1.24
N VAL A 81 -1.46 -13.18 0.05
CA VAL A 81 -0.36 -13.26 -0.91
C VAL A 81 -0.22 -11.95 -1.69
N THR A 82 0.96 -11.66 -2.20
CA THR A 82 1.12 -10.66 -3.27
C THR A 82 0.78 -11.29 -4.62
N SER A 83 0.31 -10.51 -5.57
CA SER A 83 0.02 -11.01 -6.92
C SER A 83 1.26 -11.51 -7.65
N GLU A 84 2.44 -11.01 -7.27
CA GLU A 84 3.73 -11.52 -7.73
C GLU A 84 3.97 -12.96 -7.23
N LYS A 85 3.76 -13.20 -5.92
CA LYS A 85 3.88 -14.55 -5.35
C LYS A 85 2.89 -15.53 -5.96
N PHE A 86 1.63 -15.11 -6.15
CA PHE A 86 0.61 -15.89 -6.87
C PHE A 86 1.10 -16.29 -8.26
N THR A 87 1.64 -15.33 -9.03
CA THR A 87 2.19 -15.57 -10.36
C THR A 87 3.36 -16.55 -10.35
N ASN A 88 4.31 -16.37 -9.43
CA ASN A 88 5.49 -17.22 -9.36
C ASN A 88 5.12 -18.66 -8.97
N GLU A 89 4.24 -18.83 -8.00
CA GLU A 89 3.74 -20.16 -7.62
C GLU A 89 2.96 -20.84 -8.77
N LEU A 90 2.19 -20.09 -9.54
CA LEU A 90 1.53 -20.62 -10.74
C LEU A 90 2.53 -21.09 -11.79
N ILE A 91 3.57 -20.30 -12.05
CA ILE A 91 4.64 -20.68 -13.00
C ILE A 91 5.36 -21.94 -12.54
N ASP A 92 5.67 -22.04 -11.25
CA ASP A 92 6.33 -23.21 -10.67
C ASP A 92 5.43 -24.45 -10.75
N ALA A 93 4.12 -24.31 -10.52
CA ALA A 93 3.15 -25.38 -10.68
C ALA A 93 2.99 -25.86 -12.13
N ILE A 94 2.98 -24.94 -13.11
CA ILE A 94 2.92 -25.28 -14.55
C ILE A 94 4.19 -26.02 -14.97
N ARG A 95 5.36 -25.62 -14.45
CA ARG A 95 6.65 -26.26 -14.71
C ARG A 95 6.88 -27.52 -13.92
N ASN A 96 5.95 -27.90 -13.04
CA ASN A 96 6.06 -28.98 -12.07
C ASN A 96 7.37 -28.92 -11.24
N LYS A 97 7.78 -27.68 -10.90
CA LYS A 97 8.96 -27.41 -10.12
C LYS A 97 8.70 -27.80 -8.65
N ASN A 98 9.67 -28.44 -8.02
CA ASN A 98 9.55 -28.95 -6.65
C ASN A 98 8.37 -29.94 -6.43
N ASN A 99 7.94 -30.66 -7.49
CA ASN A 99 6.81 -31.60 -7.49
C ASN A 99 5.46 -30.96 -7.09
N VAL A 100 5.31 -29.64 -7.18
CA VAL A 100 4.03 -28.95 -6.97
C VAL A 100 3.23 -29.02 -8.27
N SER A 101 2.03 -29.59 -8.17
CA SER A 101 1.12 -29.69 -9.32
C SER A 101 0.18 -28.46 -9.43
N THR A 102 -0.38 -28.27 -10.60
CA THR A 102 -1.44 -27.26 -10.79
C THR A 102 -2.70 -27.55 -9.96
N THR A 103 -2.93 -28.82 -9.61
CA THR A 103 -4.02 -29.24 -8.72
C THR A 103 -3.76 -28.75 -7.30
N GLU A 104 -2.57 -28.96 -6.75
CA GLU A 104 -2.20 -28.47 -5.42
C GLU A 104 -2.22 -26.93 -5.33
N PHE A 105 -1.78 -26.25 -6.40
CA PHE A 105 -1.91 -24.80 -6.53
C PHE A 105 -3.38 -24.37 -6.39
N ARG A 106 -4.28 -25.00 -7.15
CA ARG A 106 -5.72 -24.70 -7.13
C ARG A 106 -6.34 -24.99 -5.76
N GLU A 107 -6.02 -26.11 -5.15
CA GLU A 107 -6.48 -26.45 -3.80
C GLU A 107 -6.05 -25.40 -2.79
N LYS A 108 -4.81 -24.94 -2.84
CA LYS A 108 -4.29 -23.89 -1.97
C LYS A 108 -5.09 -22.60 -2.06
N TYR A 109 -5.36 -22.12 -3.28
CA TYR A 109 -5.97 -20.82 -3.51
C TYR A 109 -7.51 -20.83 -3.51
N ARG A 110 -8.13 -21.97 -3.81
CA ARG A 110 -9.59 -22.08 -3.92
C ARG A 110 -10.26 -22.68 -2.67
N ASN A 111 -9.49 -23.31 -1.78
CA ASN A 111 -10.02 -23.90 -0.54
C ASN A 111 -9.76 -23.00 0.67
N VAL A 112 -10.09 -21.72 0.55
CA VAL A 112 -9.95 -20.72 1.61
C VAL A 112 -11.30 -20.04 1.86
N ASP A 113 -11.48 -19.49 3.05
CA ASP A 113 -12.66 -18.68 3.40
C ASP A 113 -12.45 -17.21 3.02
N VAL A 114 -11.21 -16.75 3.08
CA VAL A 114 -10.82 -15.37 2.72
C VAL A 114 -9.51 -15.40 1.92
N LEU A 115 -9.56 -14.85 0.71
CA LEU A 115 -8.38 -14.64 -0.13
C LEU A 115 -8.04 -13.15 -0.20
N LEU A 116 -6.83 -12.81 0.22
CA LEU A 116 -6.29 -11.45 0.13
C LEU A 116 -5.14 -11.44 -0.88
N ILE A 117 -5.29 -10.67 -1.96
CA ILE A 117 -4.24 -10.50 -2.97
C ILE A 117 -3.82 -9.04 -3.03
N ASP A 118 -2.58 -8.80 -2.64
CA ASP A 118 -1.98 -7.46 -2.62
C ASP A 118 -1.34 -7.13 -3.97
N ASP A 119 -1.42 -5.85 -4.33
CA ASP A 119 -0.81 -5.28 -5.53
C ASP A 119 -1.23 -6.00 -6.84
N ILE A 120 -2.54 -6.11 -7.07
CA ILE A 120 -3.11 -6.86 -8.21
C ILE A 120 -2.64 -6.35 -9.57
N GLN A 121 -2.16 -5.10 -9.67
CA GLN A 121 -1.64 -4.53 -10.91
C GLN A 121 -0.47 -5.33 -11.51
N PHE A 122 0.27 -6.12 -10.73
CA PHE A 122 1.38 -6.92 -11.25
C PHE A 122 0.97 -8.16 -12.06
N ILE A 123 -0.32 -8.52 -12.13
CA ILE A 123 -0.80 -9.54 -13.10
C ILE A 123 -1.06 -8.95 -14.49
N ILE A 124 -1.02 -7.64 -14.65
CA ILE A 124 -1.22 -6.97 -15.94
C ILE A 124 -0.19 -7.50 -16.96
N LYS A 125 -0.65 -7.75 -18.21
CA LYS A 125 0.14 -8.32 -19.30
C LYS A 125 0.61 -9.78 -19.07
N LYS A 126 0.06 -10.50 -18.10
CA LYS A 126 0.38 -11.91 -17.83
C LYS A 126 -0.88 -12.77 -18.08
N GLU A 127 -1.20 -13.06 -19.34
CA GLU A 127 -2.45 -13.70 -19.75
C GLU A 127 -2.77 -15.00 -19.01
N SER A 128 -1.78 -15.91 -18.90
CA SER A 128 -1.97 -17.18 -18.18
C SER A 128 -2.30 -16.96 -16.72
N THR A 129 -1.64 -15.98 -16.07
CA THR A 129 -1.92 -15.61 -14.68
C THR A 129 -3.30 -15.01 -14.54
N GLN A 130 -3.70 -14.12 -15.44
CA GLN A 130 -5.04 -13.52 -15.44
C GLN A 130 -6.11 -14.58 -15.61
N THR A 131 -5.91 -15.56 -16.46
CA THR A 131 -6.87 -16.66 -16.67
C THR A 131 -7.04 -17.51 -15.41
N GLU A 132 -5.93 -17.94 -14.78
CA GLU A 132 -6.00 -18.74 -13.56
C GLU A 132 -6.55 -17.93 -12.37
N PHE A 133 -6.19 -16.65 -12.27
CA PHE A 133 -6.77 -15.73 -11.30
C PHE A 133 -8.28 -15.59 -11.47
N PHE A 134 -8.76 -15.38 -12.69
CA PHE A 134 -10.20 -15.27 -12.98
C PHE A 134 -10.97 -16.54 -12.59
N ASN A 135 -10.41 -17.71 -12.87
CA ASN A 135 -11.02 -18.97 -12.47
C ASN A 135 -11.06 -19.13 -10.95
N THR A 136 -9.98 -18.77 -10.26
CA THR A 136 -9.90 -18.78 -8.81
C THR A 136 -10.89 -17.79 -8.19
N PHE A 137 -10.97 -16.59 -8.74
CA PHE A 137 -11.93 -15.57 -8.32
C PHE A 137 -13.38 -16.07 -8.42
N ASN A 138 -13.77 -16.61 -9.59
CA ASN A 138 -15.13 -17.11 -9.79
C ASN A 138 -15.48 -18.27 -8.86
N GLU A 139 -14.55 -19.19 -8.63
CA GLU A 139 -14.75 -20.30 -7.69
C GLU A 139 -15.05 -19.80 -6.28
N LEU A 140 -14.23 -18.88 -5.77
CA LEU A 140 -14.41 -18.29 -4.45
C LEU A 140 -15.70 -17.45 -4.37
N TYR A 141 -15.94 -16.60 -5.36
CA TYR A 141 -17.11 -15.72 -5.41
C TYR A 141 -18.42 -16.51 -5.40
N ASN A 142 -18.51 -17.55 -6.24
CA ASN A 142 -19.70 -18.39 -6.32
C ASN A 142 -19.95 -19.19 -5.03
N ASN A 143 -18.90 -19.51 -4.29
CA ASN A 143 -18.97 -20.18 -2.99
C ASN A 143 -19.11 -19.19 -1.81
N LYS A 144 -19.39 -17.90 -2.08
CA LYS A 144 -19.53 -16.83 -1.09
C LYS A 144 -18.31 -16.67 -0.17
N LYS A 145 -17.12 -16.97 -0.70
CA LYS A 145 -15.85 -16.73 -0.01
C LYS A 145 -15.42 -15.27 -0.22
N GLN A 146 -14.87 -14.66 0.80
CA GLN A 146 -14.46 -13.27 0.73
C GLN A 146 -13.19 -13.11 -0.10
N ILE A 147 -13.21 -12.13 -0.99
CA ILE A 147 -12.02 -11.72 -1.78
C ILE A 147 -11.71 -10.26 -1.42
N ILE A 148 -10.45 -9.98 -1.12
CA ILE A 148 -9.94 -8.64 -0.84
C ILE A 148 -8.74 -8.39 -1.73
N LEU A 149 -8.76 -7.29 -2.44
CA LEU A 149 -7.74 -6.93 -3.41
C LEU A 149 -7.18 -5.54 -3.11
N SER A 150 -5.90 -5.34 -3.35
CA SER A 150 -5.32 -4.00 -3.37
C SER A 150 -4.74 -3.65 -4.74
N SER A 151 -4.66 -2.35 -5.03
CA SER A 151 -4.06 -1.82 -6.25
C SER A 151 -3.49 -0.42 -6.00
N ASP A 152 -2.58 0.01 -6.84
CA ASP A 152 -2.13 1.41 -6.91
C ASP A 152 -3.10 2.31 -7.69
N GLN A 153 -4.01 1.71 -8.48
CA GLN A 153 -4.93 2.39 -9.38
C GLN A 153 -6.36 1.81 -9.26
N PRO A 154 -7.41 2.61 -9.55
CA PRO A 154 -8.77 2.11 -9.61
C PRO A 154 -8.96 1.08 -10.74
N PRO A 155 -9.96 0.17 -10.65
CA PRO A 155 -10.20 -0.85 -11.66
C PRO A 155 -10.30 -0.32 -13.09
N LYS A 156 -10.89 0.86 -13.28
CA LYS A 156 -11.08 1.50 -14.59
C LYS A 156 -9.78 1.88 -15.29
N GLU A 157 -8.73 2.17 -14.53
CA GLU A 157 -7.43 2.58 -15.04
C GLU A 157 -6.50 1.40 -15.34
N LEU A 158 -6.87 0.18 -14.94
CA LEU A 158 -6.13 -1.05 -15.24
C LEU A 158 -6.39 -1.50 -16.70
N GLN A 159 -5.99 -0.68 -17.67
CA GLN A 159 -6.36 -0.81 -19.10
C GLN A 159 -5.93 -2.12 -19.75
N SER A 160 -4.80 -2.69 -19.36
CA SER A 160 -4.28 -3.95 -19.90
C SER A 160 -4.75 -5.19 -19.12
N LEU A 161 -5.71 -5.02 -18.23
CA LEU A 161 -6.36 -6.12 -17.54
C LEU A 161 -7.52 -6.64 -18.39
N ASN A 162 -7.72 -7.96 -18.41
CA ASN A 162 -8.85 -8.58 -19.09
C ASN A 162 -10.17 -7.94 -18.61
N GLU A 163 -11.04 -7.55 -19.53
CA GLU A 163 -12.30 -6.87 -19.26
C GLU A 163 -13.20 -7.66 -18.27
N ARG A 164 -13.21 -8.98 -18.37
CA ARG A 164 -13.97 -9.84 -17.45
C ARG A 164 -13.49 -9.70 -16.00
N ILE A 165 -12.18 -9.59 -15.78
CA ILE A 165 -11.59 -9.41 -14.46
C ILE A 165 -11.91 -8.00 -13.95
N ARG A 166 -11.74 -6.98 -14.81
CA ARG A 166 -12.06 -5.59 -14.45
C ARG A 166 -13.52 -5.43 -14.03
N SER A 167 -14.44 -5.99 -14.79
CA SER A 167 -15.87 -6.00 -14.46
C SER A 167 -16.15 -6.66 -13.10
N ARG A 168 -15.42 -7.73 -12.72
CA ARG A 168 -15.53 -8.36 -11.40
C ARG A 168 -15.06 -7.45 -10.27
N PHE A 169 -14.01 -6.68 -10.50
CA PHE A 169 -13.54 -5.70 -9.50
C PHE A 169 -14.54 -4.57 -9.29
N GLU A 170 -15.19 -4.12 -10.36
CA GLU A 170 -16.22 -3.08 -10.33
C GLU A 170 -17.56 -3.56 -9.73
N CYS A 171 -17.87 -4.86 -9.78
CA CYS A 171 -19.07 -5.42 -9.15
C CYS A 171 -19.04 -5.40 -7.62
N GLY A 172 -17.85 -5.30 -7.03
CA GLY A 172 -17.66 -5.15 -5.60
C GLY A 172 -17.71 -3.69 -5.15
N ILE A 173 -16.95 -3.37 -4.12
CA ILE A 173 -16.78 -2.00 -3.66
C ILE A 173 -15.32 -1.55 -3.87
N PRO A 174 -15.04 -0.78 -4.93
CA PRO A 174 -13.75 -0.09 -5.04
C PRO A 174 -13.73 1.12 -4.12
N ILE A 175 -12.75 1.18 -3.25
CA ILE A 175 -12.57 2.24 -2.26
C ILE A 175 -11.16 2.77 -2.33
N ASP A 176 -11.02 4.09 -2.34
CA ASP A 176 -9.76 4.79 -2.37
C ASP A 176 -9.20 5.12 -0.98
N ILE A 177 -7.89 5.22 -0.94
CA ILE A 177 -7.14 5.80 0.19
C ILE A 177 -6.28 6.92 -0.39
N HIS A 178 -6.43 8.10 0.19
CA HIS A 178 -5.65 9.28 -0.17
C HIS A 178 -4.48 9.52 0.78
N GLU A 179 -3.66 10.50 0.45
CA GLU A 179 -2.59 10.97 1.32
C GLU A 179 -3.15 11.52 2.64
N PRO A 180 -2.50 11.24 3.78
CA PRO A 180 -2.95 11.71 5.08
C PRO A 180 -2.75 13.23 5.21
N ASP A 181 -3.71 13.92 5.84
CA ASP A 181 -3.55 15.30 6.26
C ASP A 181 -2.53 15.41 7.41
N TYR A 182 -2.18 16.64 7.79
CA TYR A 182 -1.18 16.90 8.83
C TYR A 182 -1.54 16.23 10.16
N GLU A 183 -2.78 16.34 10.59
CA GLU A 183 -3.26 15.77 11.85
C GLU A 183 -3.15 14.25 11.83
N THR A 184 -3.50 13.63 10.72
CA THR A 184 -3.37 12.19 10.54
C THR A 184 -1.91 11.75 10.53
N ARG A 185 -1.01 12.50 9.86
CA ARG A 185 0.43 12.20 9.89
C ARG A 185 1.01 12.28 11.29
N MET A 186 0.62 13.31 12.06
CA MET A 186 1.02 13.45 13.48
C MET A 186 0.56 12.24 14.31
N ALA A 187 -0.70 11.84 14.15
CA ALA A 187 -1.24 10.68 14.86
C ALA A 187 -0.51 9.37 14.48
N ILE A 188 -0.21 9.17 13.19
CA ILE A 188 0.55 8.01 12.71
C ILE A 188 1.94 7.98 13.34
N LEU A 189 2.68 9.10 13.32
CA LEU A 189 4.02 9.19 13.89
C LEU A 189 4.01 8.85 15.39
N LYS A 190 3.07 9.38 16.15
CA LYS A 190 2.93 9.11 17.60
C LYS A 190 2.61 7.64 17.87
N THR A 191 1.64 7.08 17.15
CA THR A 191 1.28 5.65 17.28
C THR A 191 2.47 4.74 16.95
N LYS A 192 3.23 5.07 15.91
CA LYS A 192 4.43 4.29 15.54
C LYS A 192 5.55 4.44 16.55
N ALA A 193 5.79 5.63 17.07
CA ALA A 193 6.78 5.86 18.13
C ALA A 193 6.46 5.03 19.39
N GLU A 194 5.20 5.00 19.82
CA GLU A 194 4.74 4.17 20.93
C GLU A 194 4.96 2.68 20.67
N MET A 195 4.60 2.19 19.48
CA MET A 195 4.79 0.78 19.09
C MET A 195 6.27 0.36 19.03
N ASP A 196 7.17 1.29 18.69
CA ASP A 196 8.61 1.06 18.58
C ASP A 196 9.38 1.44 19.85
N HIS A 197 8.65 1.82 20.93
CA HIS A 197 9.21 2.25 22.22
C HIS A 197 10.19 3.42 22.09
N LEU A 198 9.86 4.38 21.23
CA LEU A 198 10.60 5.62 21.02
C LEU A 198 9.95 6.75 21.83
N ASN A 199 10.06 6.65 23.16
CA ASN A 199 9.32 7.53 24.09
C ASN A 199 9.93 8.92 24.28
N ASP A 200 11.21 9.10 23.87
CA ASP A 200 11.98 10.31 24.16
C ASP A 200 12.09 11.26 22.95
N ILE A 201 11.12 11.21 22.03
CA ILE A 201 11.09 12.10 20.86
C ILE A 201 10.27 13.35 21.21
N PRO A 202 10.87 14.56 21.13
CA PRO A 202 10.15 15.82 21.37
C PRO A 202 9.03 16.05 20.34
N GLU A 203 7.96 16.73 20.77
CA GLU A 203 6.81 17.05 19.91
C GLU A 203 7.21 17.86 18.66
N GLU A 204 8.16 18.76 18.78
CA GLU A 204 8.68 19.56 17.66
C GLU A 204 9.33 18.72 16.55
N VAL A 205 9.86 17.54 16.89
CA VAL A 205 10.43 16.60 15.93
C VAL A 205 9.32 15.90 15.15
N PHE A 206 8.24 15.49 15.80
CA PHE A 206 7.05 14.96 15.12
C PHE A 206 6.46 16.00 14.16
N GLN A 207 6.33 17.25 14.62
CA GLN A 207 5.84 18.36 13.79
C GLN A 207 6.73 18.55 12.57
N TYR A 208 8.04 18.58 12.76
CA TYR A 208 8.99 18.74 11.66
C TYR A 208 8.89 17.61 10.61
N ILE A 209 8.76 16.35 11.06
CA ILE A 209 8.56 15.22 10.14
C ILE A 209 7.22 15.38 9.41
N ALA A 210 6.13 15.63 10.13
CA ALA A 210 4.79 15.73 9.56
C ALA A 210 4.64 16.89 8.56
N GLU A 211 5.38 17.98 8.72
CA GLU A 211 5.39 19.13 7.80
C GLU A 211 6.18 18.86 6.52
N ASN A 212 7.27 18.11 6.62
CA ASN A 212 8.23 17.95 5.53
C ASN A 212 8.14 16.61 4.81
N VAL A 213 7.51 15.59 5.38
CA VAL A 213 7.30 14.26 4.79
C VAL A 213 5.80 14.09 4.55
N THR A 214 5.35 14.29 3.32
CA THR A 214 3.92 14.40 3.00
C THR A 214 3.40 13.28 2.13
N ASN A 215 4.25 12.61 1.34
CA ASN A 215 3.84 11.76 0.24
C ASN A 215 3.24 10.41 0.67
N ASN A 216 3.82 9.74 1.65
CA ASN A 216 3.34 8.44 2.07
C ASN A 216 3.76 8.06 3.49
N ILE A 217 3.04 7.09 4.06
CA ILE A 217 3.24 6.63 5.45
C ILE A 217 4.58 5.87 5.59
N ARG A 218 5.05 5.18 4.54
CA ARG A 218 6.35 4.46 4.60
C ARG A 218 7.51 5.42 4.78
N GLU A 219 7.45 6.60 4.19
CA GLU A 219 8.47 7.63 4.37
C GLU A 219 8.40 8.26 5.75
N LEU A 220 7.19 8.47 6.30
CA LEU A 220 7.01 8.88 7.70
C LEU A 220 7.65 7.87 8.67
N GLU A 221 7.38 6.58 8.49
CA GLU A 221 7.97 5.49 9.27
C GLU A 221 9.49 5.44 9.09
N GLY A 222 9.98 5.60 7.87
CA GLY A 222 11.41 5.65 7.56
C GLY A 222 12.12 6.82 8.25
N ALA A 223 11.50 8.00 8.26
CA ALA A 223 12.02 9.18 8.97
C ALA A 223 12.11 8.92 10.50
N LEU A 224 11.05 8.37 11.08
CA LEU A 224 10.99 8.03 12.50
C LEU A 224 12.06 6.99 12.88
N HIS A 225 12.19 5.92 12.10
CA HIS A 225 13.21 4.89 12.29
C HIS A 225 14.63 5.46 12.21
N LYS A 226 14.89 6.35 11.25
CA LYS A 226 16.21 6.97 11.08
C LYS A 226 16.61 7.78 12.31
N ILE A 227 15.67 8.54 12.89
CA ILE A 227 15.87 9.29 14.12
C ILE A 227 16.10 8.34 15.31
N GLY A 228 15.29 7.30 15.45
CA GLY A 228 15.44 6.31 16.53
C GLY A 228 16.77 5.56 16.48
N ILE A 229 17.26 5.21 15.29
CA ILE A 229 18.58 4.60 15.10
C ILE A 229 19.69 5.59 15.45
N PHE A 230 19.58 6.84 14.99
CA PHE A 230 20.55 7.88 15.28
C PHE A 230 20.73 8.08 16.80
N SER A 231 19.63 8.29 17.52
CA SER A 231 19.65 8.43 18.98
C SER A 231 20.30 7.24 19.70
N LYS A 232 19.96 6.02 19.30
CA LYS A 232 20.53 4.80 19.90
C LYS A 232 22.03 4.62 19.63
N LEU A 233 22.48 4.95 18.41
CA LEU A 233 23.89 4.78 18.02
C LEU A 233 24.79 5.88 18.62
N MET A 234 24.33 7.12 18.58
CA MET A 234 25.11 8.26 19.07
C MET A 234 25.02 8.41 20.58
N LYS A 235 24.05 7.73 21.22
CA LYS A 235 23.70 7.89 22.65
C LYS A 235 23.40 9.35 23.03
N GLU A 236 22.83 10.07 22.09
CA GLU A 236 22.44 11.47 22.23
C GLU A 236 20.92 11.58 22.30
N GLU A 237 20.45 12.60 23.00
CA GLU A 237 19.03 12.94 23.03
C GLU A 237 18.59 13.44 21.65
N VAL A 238 17.35 13.08 21.27
CA VAL A 238 16.75 13.57 20.03
C VAL A 238 16.39 15.05 20.22
N THR A 239 16.99 15.90 19.42
CA THR A 239 16.63 17.33 19.33
C THR A 239 16.15 17.67 17.93
N LEU A 240 15.55 18.84 17.74
CA LEU A 240 15.12 19.30 16.42
C LEU A 240 16.33 19.46 15.47
N GLU A 241 17.48 19.87 15.97
CA GLU A 241 18.71 20.03 15.19
C GLU A 241 19.22 18.67 14.68
N THR A 242 19.31 17.67 15.58
CA THR A 242 19.74 16.32 15.22
C THR A 242 18.75 15.66 14.25
N ALA A 243 17.44 15.93 14.38
CA ALA A 243 16.42 15.46 13.46
C ALA A 243 16.57 16.09 12.07
N LYS A 244 16.79 17.42 11.99
CA LYS A 244 17.01 18.13 10.73
C LYS A 244 18.24 17.60 9.99
N GLU A 245 19.33 17.37 10.70
CA GLU A 245 20.57 16.84 10.11
C GLU A 245 20.36 15.42 9.60
N SER A 246 19.76 14.55 10.41
CA SER A 246 19.48 13.15 10.06
C SER A 246 18.57 13.00 8.85
N LEU A 247 17.58 13.89 8.69
CA LEU A 247 16.56 13.80 7.64
C LEU A 247 16.86 14.64 6.40
N LYS A 248 17.98 15.38 6.39
CA LYS A 248 18.32 16.31 5.31
C LYS A 248 18.22 15.70 3.91
N ASP A 249 18.78 14.51 3.72
CA ASP A 249 18.78 13.83 2.42
C ASP A 249 17.37 13.37 2.00
N LEU A 250 16.57 12.91 2.96
CA LEU A 250 15.20 12.45 2.72
C LEU A 250 14.32 13.62 2.29
N ILE A 251 14.37 14.74 3.01
CA ILE A 251 13.56 15.92 2.74
C ILE A 251 14.02 16.66 1.47
N ASN A 252 15.31 16.70 1.18
CA ASN A 252 15.82 17.31 -0.05
C ASN A 252 15.40 16.49 -1.28
N LYS A 253 15.30 15.17 -1.18
CA LYS A 253 14.81 14.31 -2.24
C LYS A 253 13.34 14.63 -2.56
N GLU A 254 12.47 14.76 -1.56
CA GLU A 254 11.07 15.15 -1.75
C GLU A 254 10.91 16.53 -2.40
N LYS A 255 11.70 17.51 -1.97
CA LYS A 255 11.67 18.86 -2.56
C LYS A 255 12.10 18.88 -4.04
N ASN A 256 12.98 17.97 -4.44
CA ASN A 256 13.45 17.84 -5.83
C ASN A 256 12.45 17.03 -6.71
N GLU A 257 11.58 16.24 -6.12
CA GLU A 257 10.56 15.49 -6.86
C GLU A 257 9.32 16.33 -7.20
N THR A 258 9.11 17.47 -6.55
CA THR A 258 8.06 18.44 -6.93
C THR A 258 8.49 19.21 -8.19
N ILE A 259 8.21 18.62 -9.36
CA ILE A 259 8.43 19.30 -10.64
C ILE A 259 7.34 20.36 -10.81
N THR A 260 7.68 21.61 -10.46
CA THR A 260 6.81 22.76 -10.72
C THR A 260 7.02 23.27 -12.15
N GLY A 261 6.03 23.96 -12.73
CA GLY A 261 6.19 24.63 -14.01
C GLY A 261 7.39 25.60 -14.03
N GLU A 262 7.71 26.22 -12.89
CA GLU A 262 8.89 27.08 -12.74
C GLU A 262 10.19 26.29 -12.76
N THR A 263 10.23 25.11 -12.13
CA THR A 263 11.40 24.21 -12.16
C THR A 263 11.67 23.73 -13.58
N ILE A 264 10.63 23.32 -14.31
CA ILE A 264 10.74 22.92 -15.72
C ILE A 264 11.27 24.10 -16.56
N LEU A 265 10.68 25.29 -16.38
CA LEU A 265 11.06 26.48 -17.12
C LEU A 265 12.51 26.90 -16.87
N LYS A 266 12.97 26.81 -15.62
CA LYS A 266 14.35 27.06 -15.23
C LYS A 266 15.30 26.04 -15.84
N THR A 267 15.01 24.75 -15.72
CA THR A 267 15.85 23.67 -16.27
C THR A 267 15.95 23.76 -17.80
N VAL A 268 14.84 24.03 -18.50
CA VAL A 268 14.83 24.23 -19.96
C VAL A 268 15.62 25.46 -20.33
N SER A 269 15.43 26.57 -19.62
CA SER A 269 16.17 27.83 -19.81
C SER A 269 17.68 27.62 -19.70
N GLU A 270 18.12 26.93 -18.67
CA GLU A 270 19.54 26.60 -18.43
C GLU A 270 20.10 25.66 -19.51
N HIS A 271 19.34 24.62 -19.89
CA HIS A 271 19.80 23.63 -20.87
C HIS A 271 19.84 24.17 -22.29
N MET A 272 18.87 25.02 -22.65
CA MET A 272 18.76 25.63 -23.99
C MET A 272 19.49 26.97 -24.08
N ASN A 273 20.01 27.48 -22.96
CA ASN A 273 20.65 28.79 -22.85
C ASN A 273 19.75 29.96 -23.36
N ILE A 274 18.44 29.84 -23.08
CA ILE A 274 17.40 30.80 -23.47
C ILE A 274 16.81 31.41 -22.20
N SER A 275 16.49 32.71 -22.19
CA SER A 275 15.90 33.32 -21.00
C SER A 275 14.49 32.80 -20.71
N PRO A 276 14.06 32.66 -19.42
CA PRO A 276 12.70 32.24 -19.07
C PRO A 276 11.60 33.14 -19.70
N ASP A 277 11.90 34.41 -19.88
CA ASP A 277 10.97 35.38 -20.49
C ASP A 277 10.84 35.17 -22.00
N ASP A 278 11.91 34.78 -22.68
CA ASP A 278 11.86 34.42 -24.09
C ASP A 278 11.08 33.14 -24.34
N ILE A 279 11.20 32.13 -23.45
CA ILE A 279 10.41 30.89 -23.51
C ILE A 279 8.92 31.17 -23.31
N ARG A 280 8.55 32.14 -22.47
CA ARG A 280 7.18 32.56 -22.25
C ARG A 280 6.64 33.49 -23.37
N SER A 281 7.52 34.02 -24.20
CA SER A 281 7.16 34.99 -25.23
C SER A 281 6.54 34.30 -26.47
N LYS A 282 5.84 35.07 -27.30
CA LYS A 282 5.35 34.64 -28.61
C LYS A 282 6.41 34.78 -29.72
N LYS A 283 7.65 35.08 -29.40
CA LYS A 283 8.75 35.17 -30.37
C LYS A 283 9.01 33.82 -31.02
N ARG A 284 9.17 33.83 -32.35
CA ARG A 284 9.49 32.65 -33.17
C ARG A 284 10.84 32.86 -33.85
N SER A 285 11.90 33.02 -33.09
CA SER A 285 13.27 32.97 -33.63
C SER A 285 13.74 31.54 -33.74
N GLN A 286 14.73 31.26 -34.59
CA GLN A 286 15.27 29.91 -34.82
C GLN A 286 15.82 29.25 -33.56
N ASP A 287 16.17 30.04 -32.54
CA ASP A 287 16.70 29.59 -31.24
C ASP A 287 15.62 29.29 -30.20
N ILE A 288 14.32 29.58 -30.49
CA ILE A 288 13.18 29.49 -29.56
C ILE A 288 12.06 28.57 -30.12
N ALA A 289 12.10 28.20 -31.42
CA ALA A 289 11.06 27.43 -32.10
C ALA A 289 11.21 25.92 -31.98
#